data_3ddb337b6f004b9117c87f553fedd68f
#
_entry.id   3ddb337b6f004b9117c87f553fedd68f
#
_cell.length_a   1.000
_cell.length_b   1.000
_cell.length_c   1.000
_cell.angle_alpha   90.00
_cell.angle_beta   90.00
_cell.angle_gamma   90.00
#
_symmetry.space_group_name_H-M   'P 1'
#
loop_
_entity.id
_entity.type
_entity.pdbx_description
1 polymer ?
#
loop_
_entity_poly.entity_id
_entity_poly.type
_entity_poly.pdbx_seq_one_letter_code
_entity_poly.pdbx_strand_id
1 'polypeptide(L)'
;MTARASRLPVVRVVLASLLLLMMLSAQALPLQGSWRAASPSDQADSVRIAPASAADRRFDPARLNVIPAGAHGAWIWLQPMDAVAATAPAGDWVLQVLDPGLQSISLFPAQGQPVLNANVLHPRDAWQGHGRIGFLLNHATLNHAALLLRMEPGRLVTSPVRFSLVSAMEFRRQDAGWLALATACFAIMAAMAVMALLFAIQLRDIAFVYYAGYVLAYALILAIQTGYVAAPLEWAWVTDFPNAWGRAATALSVLFATLFVARFAELAHYAPRMRIAVLALGVTTGVLMVLGSLPIAGLVFVASMVINPLLILGGPMILAASVLAWWRGSRYAGFFLLGWTPLLVITVLGSAQIFGILPTWTWLGDSSLVAGALEALVLSLGLADRALALRRDRDIAQALADSDALTNVFNRRGLDRRVAHLVEGAHRQRRCLTLLFLDLDRFKALNDRHGHAAGDAALVAVARLMRSGMGVQDVLGRYGGEEFLAALPGCDLDSALAIAGRIREDLRALRIPLGSPDDVLTASVGVAQLLRGDDAQALIERADRAMYLAKSAGGNRVSTDTPADTDRAAA
;
A
#
# COMPACT_ATOMS: atom_id res chain seq x y z
N MET A 1 -0.16 -29.93 3.12
CA MET A 1 -0.77 -29.69 1.78
C MET A 1 -2.29 -29.51 1.84
N THR A 2 -2.89 -28.82 2.82
CA THR A 2 -4.37 -28.77 3.00
C THR A 2 -4.94 -27.39 3.35
N ALA A 3 -4.25 -26.28 3.05
CA ALA A 3 -4.75 -24.93 3.37
C ALA A 3 -5.09 -24.05 2.13
N ARG A 4 -5.14 -24.60 0.92
CA ARG A 4 -5.35 -23.85 -0.33
C ARG A 4 -6.81 -23.79 -0.84
N ALA A 5 -7.77 -24.52 -0.23
CA ALA A 5 -9.10 -24.71 -0.82
C ALA A 5 -10.18 -23.72 -0.33
N SER A 6 -9.96 -22.88 0.70
CA SER A 6 -11.06 -22.11 1.34
C SER A 6 -11.18 -20.63 0.94
N ARG A 7 -10.29 -20.09 0.09
CA ARG A 7 -10.33 -18.65 -0.27
C ARG A 7 -10.98 -18.33 -1.62
N LEU A 8 -11.25 -19.32 -2.44
CA LEU A 8 -11.90 -19.16 -3.77
C LEU A 8 -13.38 -18.68 -3.74
N PRO A 9 -14.23 -19.01 -2.76
CA PRO A 9 -15.62 -18.60 -2.81
C PRO A 9 -15.86 -17.11 -2.57
N VAL A 10 -15.08 -16.47 -1.70
CA VAL A 10 -15.26 -15.03 -1.38
C VAL A 10 -14.93 -14.15 -2.59
N VAL A 11 -13.84 -14.44 -3.30
CA VAL A 11 -13.45 -13.69 -4.51
C VAL A 11 -14.48 -13.87 -5.62
N ARG A 12 -15.04 -15.08 -5.78
CA ARG A 12 -16.11 -15.34 -6.76
C ARG A 12 -17.41 -14.63 -6.42
N VAL A 13 -17.78 -14.55 -5.14
CA VAL A 13 -18.99 -13.83 -4.70
C VAL A 13 -18.83 -12.33 -4.90
N VAL A 14 -17.68 -11.75 -4.56
CA VAL A 14 -17.40 -10.32 -4.78
C VAL A 14 -17.37 -9.98 -6.27
N LEU A 15 -16.73 -10.80 -7.12
CA LEU A 15 -16.75 -10.62 -8.57
C LEU A 15 -18.14 -10.78 -9.16
N ALA A 16 -18.92 -11.76 -8.72
CA ALA A 16 -20.29 -11.98 -9.18
C ALA A 16 -21.22 -10.84 -8.74
N SER A 17 -21.06 -10.31 -7.52
CA SER A 17 -21.83 -9.16 -7.03
C SER A 17 -21.49 -7.88 -7.79
N LEU A 18 -20.22 -7.65 -8.12
CA LEU A 18 -19.76 -6.54 -8.96
C LEU A 18 -20.30 -6.66 -10.40
N LEU A 19 -20.29 -7.86 -10.98
CA LEU A 19 -20.88 -8.13 -12.30
C LEU A 19 -22.40 -7.97 -12.32
N LEU A 20 -23.09 -8.34 -11.25
CA LEU A 20 -24.55 -8.18 -11.13
C LEU A 20 -24.97 -6.71 -11.02
N LEU A 21 -24.18 -5.88 -10.31
CA LEU A 21 -24.39 -4.43 -10.24
C LEU A 21 -24.20 -3.73 -11.59
N MET A 22 -23.39 -4.29 -12.49
CA MET A 22 -23.16 -3.76 -13.84
C MET A 22 -24.24 -4.12 -14.87
N MET A 23 -25.14 -5.07 -14.58
CA MET A 23 -26.08 -5.60 -15.57
C MET A 23 -27.50 -4.99 -15.53
N LEU A 24 -27.78 -3.99 -14.68
CA LEU A 24 -29.07 -3.31 -14.67
C LEU A 24 -29.17 -2.30 -15.82
N SER A 25 -29.58 -2.77 -17.00
CA SER A 25 -29.86 -1.92 -18.16
C SER A 25 -31.09 -1.05 -17.91
N ALA A 26 -30.88 0.26 -17.91
CA ALA A 26 -31.95 1.24 -17.85
C ALA A 26 -32.77 1.23 -19.15
N GLN A 27 -34.06 1.45 -19.06
CA GLN A 27 -34.92 1.78 -20.22
C GLN A 27 -34.60 3.21 -20.65
N ALA A 28 -33.60 3.38 -21.52
CA ALA A 28 -33.32 4.64 -22.18
C ALA A 28 -34.15 4.77 -23.43
N LEU A 29 -34.70 5.97 -23.68
CA LEU A 29 -35.40 6.23 -24.95
C LEU A 29 -34.37 6.31 -26.09
N PRO A 30 -34.63 5.65 -27.22
CA PRO A 30 -33.72 5.70 -28.36
C PRO A 30 -33.69 7.09 -29.00
N LEU A 31 -32.52 7.55 -29.34
CA LEU A 31 -32.26 8.82 -29.98
C LEU A 31 -31.64 8.59 -31.36
N GLN A 32 -31.88 9.55 -32.28
CA GLN A 32 -31.11 9.70 -33.53
C GLN A 32 -30.20 10.92 -33.41
N GLY A 33 -28.98 10.82 -33.94
CA GLY A 33 -27.99 11.89 -33.86
C GLY A 33 -27.37 12.24 -35.20
N SER A 34 -27.09 13.53 -35.38
CA SER A 34 -26.24 14.07 -36.44
C SER A 34 -25.36 15.17 -35.91
N TRP A 35 -24.19 15.39 -36.54
CA TRP A 35 -23.26 16.43 -36.13
C TRP A 35 -22.54 17.04 -37.33
N ARG A 36 -22.09 18.30 -37.13
CA ARG A 36 -21.16 18.97 -38.03
C ARG A 36 -20.14 19.82 -37.26
N ALA A 37 -19.00 20.09 -37.88
CA ALA A 37 -18.05 21.05 -37.32
C ALA A 37 -18.66 22.46 -37.28
N ALA A 38 -18.45 23.20 -36.18
CA ALA A 38 -18.92 24.56 -36.07
C ALA A 38 -18.05 25.52 -36.90
N SER A 39 -18.70 26.51 -37.54
CA SER A 39 -18.05 27.61 -38.25
C SER A 39 -18.04 28.88 -37.38
N PRO A 40 -17.06 29.80 -37.58
CA PRO A 40 -17.03 31.08 -36.85
C PRO A 40 -18.28 31.96 -37.07
N SER A 41 -18.97 31.77 -38.18
CA SER A 41 -20.18 32.50 -38.55
C SER A 41 -21.48 31.89 -38.00
N ASP A 42 -21.42 30.69 -37.39
CA ASP A 42 -22.60 30.00 -36.92
C ASP A 42 -23.20 30.70 -35.70
N GLN A 43 -24.48 31.11 -35.82
CA GLN A 43 -25.32 31.49 -34.71
C GLN A 43 -26.33 30.38 -34.40
N ALA A 44 -26.67 30.19 -33.14
CA ALA A 44 -27.57 29.10 -32.72
C ALA A 44 -28.90 29.09 -33.45
N ASP A 45 -29.49 30.30 -33.68
CA ASP A 45 -30.78 30.44 -34.38
C ASP A 45 -30.66 30.04 -35.86
N SER A 46 -29.60 30.43 -36.55
CA SER A 46 -29.37 30.04 -37.96
C SER A 46 -29.12 28.53 -38.10
N VAL A 47 -28.40 27.93 -37.14
CA VAL A 47 -28.11 26.51 -37.11
C VAL A 47 -29.36 25.68 -36.80
N ARG A 48 -30.30 26.21 -36.01
CA ARG A 48 -31.57 25.55 -35.66
C ARG A 48 -32.52 25.50 -36.85
N ILE A 49 -32.55 26.53 -37.67
CA ILE A 49 -33.45 26.65 -38.84
C ILE A 49 -32.98 25.80 -40.01
N ALA A 50 -31.70 25.48 -40.09
CA ALA A 50 -31.15 24.54 -41.05
C ALA A 50 -31.19 23.11 -40.51
N PRO A 51 -32.27 22.32 -40.75
CA PRO A 51 -32.28 20.93 -40.32
C PRO A 51 -31.14 20.19 -40.94
N ALA A 52 -30.71 19.13 -40.28
CA ALA A 52 -29.60 18.26 -40.69
C ALA A 52 -29.54 18.12 -42.20
N SER A 53 -28.54 18.74 -42.84
CA SER A 53 -28.38 18.66 -44.30
C SER A 53 -27.81 17.30 -44.67
N ALA A 54 -27.89 16.93 -45.97
CA ALA A 54 -27.25 15.71 -46.43
C ALA A 54 -25.72 15.68 -46.21
N ALA A 55 -25.12 16.81 -45.88
CA ALA A 55 -23.70 16.97 -45.52
C ALA A 55 -23.39 16.65 -44.05
N ASP A 56 -24.39 16.55 -43.18
CA ASP A 56 -24.20 16.29 -41.75
C ASP A 56 -23.94 14.81 -41.49
N ARG A 57 -22.97 14.53 -40.64
CA ARG A 57 -22.62 13.12 -40.32
C ARG A 57 -23.61 12.55 -39.31
N ARG A 58 -24.30 11.48 -39.71
CA ARG A 58 -25.18 10.72 -38.82
C ARG A 58 -24.37 9.83 -37.90
N PHE A 59 -24.81 9.67 -36.65
CA PHE A 59 -24.20 8.79 -35.67
C PHE A 59 -25.28 8.15 -34.77
N ASP A 60 -24.92 7.06 -34.11
CA ASP A 60 -25.74 6.43 -33.09
C ASP A 60 -25.42 7.07 -31.71
N PRO A 61 -26.35 7.85 -31.13
CA PRO A 61 -26.09 8.53 -29.83
C PRO A 61 -25.85 7.56 -28.68
N ALA A 62 -26.36 6.34 -28.75
CA ALA A 62 -26.19 5.32 -27.70
C ALA A 62 -24.79 4.69 -27.70
N ARG A 63 -24.04 4.87 -28.78
CA ARG A 63 -22.65 4.41 -28.86
C ARG A 63 -21.69 5.50 -28.40
N LEU A 64 -20.47 5.08 -28.08
CA LEU A 64 -19.38 6.00 -27.80
C LEU A 64 -18.89 6.63 -29.13
N ASN A 65 -19.04 7.93 -29.28
CA ASN A 65 -18.70 8.63 -30.51
C ASN A 65 -17.59 9.65 -30.25
N VAL A 66 -16.55 9.59 -31.06
CA VAL A 66 -15.53 10.64 -31.10
C VAL A 66 -16.00 11.68 -32.10
N ILE A 67 -16.51 12.80 -31.59
CA ILE A 67 -16.94 13.93 -32.41
C ILE A 67 -15.73 14.87 -32.52
N PRO A 68 -15.09 14.96 -33.71
CA PRO A 68 -13.94 15.85 -33.88
C PRO A 68 -14.45 17.30 -33.82
N ALA A 69 -14.24 17.94 -32.69
CA ALA A 69 -14.47 19.37 -32.58
C ALA A 69 -13.34 20.09 -33.29
N GLY A 70 -13.60 20.70 -34.44
CA GLY A 70 -12.66 21.60 -35.13
C GLY A 70 -12.28 22.79 -34.23
N ALA A 71 -11.55 23.75 -34.78
CA ALA A 71 -11.10 24.96 -34.06
C ALA A 71 -12.24 25.74 -33.36
N HIS A 72 -13.47 25.54 -33.79
CA HIS A 72 -14.67 26.24 -33.29
C HIS A 72 -15.69 25.34 -32.60
N GLY A 73 -15.36 24.06 -32.36
CA GLY A 73 -16.26 23.09 -31.75
C GLY A 73 -17.14 22.33 -32.76
N ALA A 74 -18.19 21.69 -32.26
CA ALA A 74 -19.15 20.95 -33.09
C ALA A 74 -20.59 21.22 -32.66
N TRP A 75 -21.49 21.27 -33.64
CA TRP A 75 -22.92 21.28 -33.44
C TRP A 75 -23.46 19.85 -33.53
N ILE A 76 -24.36 19.51 -32.62
CA ILE A 76 -24.94 18.17 -32.48
C ILE A 76 -26.47 18.32 -32.41
N TRP A 77 -27.16 17.56 -33.23
CA TRP A 77 -28.62 17.44 -33.21
C TRP A 77 -29.00 16.06 -32.68
N LEU A 78 -29.85 16.02 -31.69
CA LEU A 78 -30.42 14.80 -31.14
C LEU A 78 -31.93 14.84 -31.31
N GLN A 79 -32.49 13.75 -31.83
CA GLN A 79 -33.94 13.62 -32.01
C GLN A 79 -34.42 12.33 -31.36
N PRO A 80 -35.48 12.33 -30.55
CA PRO A 80 -36.17 11.12 -30.15
C PRO A 80 -36.76 10.43 -31.39
N MET A 81 -36.77 9.10 -31.43
CA MET A 81 -37.45 8.39 -32.52
C MET A 81 -38.97 8.58 -32.40
N ASP A 82 -39.65 8.96 -33.49
CA ASP A 82 -41.05 9.38 -33.54
C ASP A 82 -42.04 8.40 -32.88
N ALA A 83 -41.80 7.10 -33.01
CA ALA A 83 -42.64 6.06 -32.41
C ALA A 83 -42.57 6.02 -30.87
N VAL A 84 -41.56 6.61 -30.28
CA VAL A 84 -41.27 6.54 -28.83
C VAL A 84 -41.62 7.86 -28.13
N ALA A 85 -41.47 9.00 -28.80
CA ALA A 85 -41.86 10.30 -28.28
C ALA A 85 -43.38 10.36 -27.97
N ALA A 86 -44.21 9.71 -28.78
CA ALA A 86 -45.67 9.63 -28.61
C ALA A 86 -46.10 8.71 -27.43
N THR A 87 -45.24 7.79 -27.00
CA THR A 87 -45.51 6.82 -25.91
C THR A 87 -44.75 7.10 -24.63
N ALA A 88 -43.96 8.16 -24.62
CA ALA A 88 -43.16 8.51 -23.44
C ALA A 88 -44.10 8.88 -22.27
N PRO A 89 -43.92 8.29 -21.07
CA PRO A 89 -44.73 8.64 -19.91
C PRO A 89 -44.59 10.13 -19.57
N ALA A 90 -45.71 10.74 -19.15
CA ALA A 90 -45.69 12.10 -18.66
C ALA A 90 -44.73 12.21 -17.43
N GLY A 91 -43.74 13.04 -17.52
CA GLY A 91 -42.75 13.21 -16.47
C GLY A 91 -41.51 14.01 -16.92
N ASP A 92 -40.63 14.26 -15.98
CA ASP A 92 -39.36 14.95 -16.24
C ASP A 92 -38.34 13.95 -16.84
N TRP A 93 -37.74 14.35 -17.94
CA TRP A 93 -36.72 13.60 -18.64
C TRP A 93 -35.37 14.28 -18.50
N VAL A 94 -34.29 13.51 -18.48
CA VAL A 94 -32.92 14.01 -18.40
C VAL A 94 -32.15 13.52 -19.63
N LEU A 95 -31.64 14.47 -20.39
CA LEU A 95 -30.63 14.19 -21.41
C LEU A 95 -29.28 14.00 -20.71
N GLN A 96 -28.83 12.76 -20.66
CA GLN A 96 -27.50 12.43 -20.13
C GLN A 96 -26.44 12.55 -21.22
N VAL A 97 -25.34 13.22 -20.87
CA VAL A 97 -24.09 13.15 -21.61
C VAL A 97 -23.10 12.35 -20.77
N LEU A 98 -22.75 11.18 -21.26
CA LEU A 98 -21.85 10.23 -20.62
C LEU A 98 -20.45 10.39 -21.22
N ASP A 99 -19.45 10.25 -20.37
CA ASP A 99 -18.01 10.35 -20.73
C ASP A 99 -17.64 11.71 -21.40
N PRO A 100 -18.19 12.87 -20.96
CA PRO A 100 -17.94 14.16 -21.62
C PRO A 100 -16.50 14.66 -21.46
N GLY A 101 -15.67 13.98 -20.66
CA GLY A 101 -14.34 14.46 -20.29
C GLY A 101 -14.41 15.83 -19.60
N LEU A 102 -13.42 16.66 -19.83
CA LEU A 102 -13.38 18.04 -19.29
C LEU A 102 -13.98 19.09 -20.26
N GLN A 103 -14.69 18.65 -21.31
CA GLN A 103 -15.26 19.56 -22.31
C GLN A 103 -16.55 20.21 -21.80
N SER A 104 -16.77 21.46 -22.20
CA SER A 104 -18.02 22.19 -21.96
C SER A 104 -19.03 21.86 -23.05
N ILE A 105 -20.26 21.57 -22.64
CA ILE A 105 -21.38 21.27 -23.53
C ILE A 105 -22.50 22.26 -23.21
N SER A 106 -22.99 22.91 -24.27
CA SER A 106 -24.11 23.85 -24.20
C SER A 106 -25.32 23.22 -24.85
N LEU A 107 -26.44 23.15 -24.14
CA LEU A 107 -27.74 22.78 -24.68
C LEU A 107 -28.50 24.06 -25.02
N PHE A 108 -29.05 24.16 -26.24
CA PHE A 108 -29.90 25.24 -26.73
C PHE A 108 -31.35 24.74 -26.74
N PRO A 109 -32.15 25.06 -25.71
CA PRO A 109 -33.56 24.70 -25.66
C PRO A 109 -34.39 25.46 -26.73
N ALA A 110 -35.71 25.38 -26.73
CA ALA A 110 -36.56 26.09 -27.71
C ALA A 110 -36.30 27.60 -27.72
N GLN A 111 -36.68 28.29 -28.83
CA GLN A 111 -36.49 29.75 -28.97
C GLN A 111 -37.01 30.50 -27.75
N GLY A 112 -36.20 31.43 -27.25
CA GLY A 112 -36.55 32.26 -26.08
C GLY A 112 -36.19 31.67 -24.73
N GLN A 113 -35.65 30.44 -24.65
CA GLN A 113 -35.17 29.87 -23.41
C GLN A 113 -33.65 30.09 -23.23
N PRO A 114 -33.18 30.22 -21.99
CA PRO A 114 -31.74 30.38 -21.73
C PRO A 114 -30.93 29.18 -22.17
N VAL A 115 -29.73 29.44 -22.68
CA VAL A 115 -28.75 28.38 -23.00
C VAL A 115 -28.22 27.75 -21.72
N LEU A 116 -28.25 26.41 -21.64
CA LEU A 116 -27.77 25.68 -20.50
C LEU A 116 -26.33 25.21 -20.75
N ASN A 117 -25.39 25.64 -19.92
CA ASN A 117 -23.98 25.33 -20.05
C ASN A 117 -23.52 24.43 -18.92
N ALA A 118 -22.80 23.37 -19.24
CA ALA A 118 -22.26 22.46 -18.23
C ALA A 118 -20.96 21.81 -18.66
N ASN A 119 -20.13 21.51 -17.69
CA ASN A 119 -19.08 20.52 -17.79
C ASN A 119 -19.05 19.67 -16.50
N VAL A 120 -18.28 18.59 -16.48
CA VAL A 120 -18.24 17.66 -15.33
C VAL A 120 -17.75 18.34 -14.03
N LEU A 121 -16.89 19.36 -14.14
CA LEU A 121 -16.33 20.06 -12.98
C LEU A 121 -17.19 21.26 -12.55
N HIS A 122 -17.95 21.82 -13.48
CA HIS A 122 -18.82 22.99 -13.25
C HIS A 122 -20.18 22.74 -13.90
N PRO A 123 -21.08 22.00 -13.25
CA PRO A 123 -22.38 21.64 -13.82
C PRO A 123 -23.33 22.84 -14.01
N ARG A 124 -23.05 24.01 -13.45
CA ARG A 124 -23.79 25.27 -13.51
C ARG A 124 -25.31 25.15 -13.71
N ASP A 125 -25.76 24.94 -14.98
CA ASP A 125 -27.15 24.88 -15.39
C ASP A 125 -27.69 23.46 -15.60
N ALA A 126 -26.80 22.46 -15.40
CA ALA A 126 -27.18 21.05 -15.52
C ALA A 126 -27.55 20.46 -14.15
N TRP A 127 -28.31 19.39 -14.18
CA TRP A 127 -28.51 18.55 -13.00
C TRP A 127 -27.17 17.96 -12.57
N GLN A 128 -26.86 18.16 -11.30
CA GLN A 128 -25.65 17.67 -10.73
C GLN A 128 -25.64 16.14 -10.77
N GLY A 129 -24.83 15.58 -11.64
CA GLY A 129 -24.56 14.16 -11.76
C GLY A 129 -23.08 13.90 -11.57
N HIS A 130 -22.74 12.76 -10.98
CA HIS A 130 -21.36 12.37 -10.74
C HIS A 130 -20.79 11.66 -11.96
N GLY A 131 -19.74 12.24 -12.56
CA GLY A 131 -19.10 11.67 -13.77
C GLY A 131 -19.91 11.79 -15.07
N ARG A 132 -21.04 12.51 -15.05
CA ARG A 132 -21.93 12.73 -16.19
C ARG A 132 -22.61 14.08 -16.12
N ILE A 133 -23.05 14.60 -17.27
CA ILE A 133 -23.83 15.84 -17.35
C ILE A 133 -25.30 15.46 -17.61
N GLY A 134 -26.23 16.01 -16.85
CA GLY A 134 -27.67 15.80 -17.01
C GLY A 134 -28.41 17.11 -17.28
N PHE A 135 -29.02 17.27 -18.45
CA PHE A 135 -29.90 18.41 -18.73
C PHE A 135 -31.35 18.00 -18.51
N LEU A 136 -32.05 18.70 -17.61
CA LEU A 136 -33.47 18.47 -17.36
C LEU A 136 -34.29 19.01 -18.55
N LEU A 137 -35.16 18.18 -19.11
CA LEU A 137 -36.01 18.49 -20.24
C LEU A 137 -37.49 18.40 -19.83
N ASN A 138 -38.25 19.41 -20.14
CA ASN A 138 -39.69 19.40 -19.98
C ASN A 138 -40.35 18.60 -21.12
N HIS A 139 -41.48 17.99 -20.87
CA HIS A 139 -42.23 17.20 -21.87
C HIS A 139 -42.56 17.99 -23.15
N ALA A 140 -42.81 19.32 -23.03
CA ALA A 140 -43.01 20.19 -24.18
C ALA A 140 -41.77 20.31 -25.10
N THR A 141 -40.57 20.23 -24.52
CA THR A 141 -39.30 20.31 -25.28
C THR A 141 -39.02 19.01 -26.07
N LEU A 142 -39.55 17.87 -25.62
CA LEU A 142 -39.37 16.56 -26.27
C LEU A 142 -40.27 16.39 -27.48
N ASN A 143 -41.45 16.99 -27.51
CA ASN A 143 -42.50 16.76 -28.51
C ASN A 143 -42.35 17.56 -29.81
N HIS A 144 -41.48 18.57 -29.86
CA HIS A 144 -41.54 19.54 -30.96
C HIS A 144 -40.22 19.95 -31.63
N ALA A 145 -39.06 19.52 -31.16
CA ALA A 145 -37.82 19.96 -31.80
C ALA A 145 -36.61 19.01 -31.55
N ALA A 146 -35.72 18.98 -32.52
CA ALA A 146 -34.38 18.42 -32.31
C ALA A 146 -33.67 19.18 -31.17
N LEU A 147 -33.09 18.43 -30.24
CA LEU A 147 -32.25 19.01 -29.19
C LEU A 147 -30.92 19.45 -29.83
N LEU A 148 -30.65 20.76 -29.80
CA LEU A 148 -29.43 21.32 -30.32
C LEU A 148 -28.39 21.49 -29.23
N LEU A 149 -27.24 20.83 -29.39
CA LEU A 149 -26.10 20.95 -28.48
C LEU A 149 -24.90 21.53 -29.23
N ARG A 150 -24.07 22.25 -28.50
CA ARG A 150 -22.76 22.70 -28.94
C ARG A 150 -21.70 22.13 -28.02
N MET A 151 -20.76 21.44 -28.59
CA MET A 151 -19.55 20.99 -27.89
C MET A 151 -18.44 21.97 -28.17
N GLU A 152 -17.84 22.56 -27.13
CA GLU A 152 -16.76 23.51 -27.25
C GLU A 152 -15.47 22.84 -27.73
N PRO A 153 -14.55 23.57 -28.43
CA PRO A 153 -13.32 22.99 -28.91
C PRO A 153 -12.44 22.52 -27.75
N GLY A 154 -12.12 21.23 -27.72
CA GLY A 154 -11.13 20.69 -26.81
C GLY A 154 -9.72 21.04 -27.26
N ARG A 155 -8.85 21.47 -26.34
CA ARG A 155 -7.50 21.94 -26.71
C ARG A 155 -6.57 20.88 -27.28
N LEU A 156 -6.74 19.57 -27.02
CA LEU A 156 -5.76 18.54 -27.43
C LEU A 156 -6.33 17.12 -27.65
N VAL A 157 -7.43 16.73 -27.05
CA VAL A 157 -8.00 15.38 -27.20
C VAL A 157 -9.52 15.49 -27.24
N THR A 158 -10.13 14.96 -28.29
CA THR A 158 -11.58 14.78 -28.36
C THR A 158 -11.97 13.65 -27.41
N SER A 159 -12.75 13.95 -26.37
CA SER A 159 -13.32 12.90 -25.53
C SER A 159 -14.46 12.22 -26.27
N PRO A 160 -14.52 10.89 -26.26
CA PRO A 160 -15.69 10.19 -26.78
C PRO A 160 -16.90 10.51 -25.89
N VAL A 161 -18.03 10.78 -26.52
CA VAL A 161 -19.29 11.09 -25.84
C VAL A 161 -20.38 10.13 -26.23
N ARG A 162 -21.31 9.90 -25.30
CA ARG A 162 -22.51 9.10 -25.53
C ARG A 162 -23.69 9.86 -24.97
N PHE A 163 -24.81 9.81 -25.67
CA PHE A 163 -26.02 10.49 -25.28
C PHE A 163 -27.12 9.46 -24.96
N SER A 164 -27.87 9.69 -23.91
CA SER A 164 -29.06 8.90 -23.58
C SER A 164 -30.13 9.77 -22.94
N LEU A 165 -31.38 9.41 -23.21
CA LEU A 165 -32.52 10.09 -22.61
C LEU A 165 -33.17 9.15 -21.62
N VAL A 166 -33.15 9.51 -20.33
CA VAL A 166 -33.67 8.70 -19.23
C VAL A 166 -34.64 9.49 -18.37
N SER A 167 -35.50 8.79 -17.62
CA SER A 167 -36.35 9.49 -16.64
C SER A 167 -35.51 10.09 -15.49
N ALA A 168 -36.02 11.16 -14.90
CA ALA A 168 -35.37 11.81 -13.76
C ALA A 168 -35.10 10.85 -12.58
N MET A 169 -36.01 9.91 -12.34
CA MET A 169 -35.87 8.88 -11.30
C MET A 169 -34.72 7.93 -11.61
N GLU A 170 -34.64 7.45 -12.85
CA GLU A 170 -33.57 6.54 -13.28
C GLU A 170 -32.20 7.24 -13.27
N PHE A 171 -32.14 8.51 -13.69
CA PHE A 171 -30.92 9.32 -13.58
C PHE A 171 -30.40 9.34 -12.15
N ARG A 172 -31.28 9.69 -11.18
CA ARG A 172 -30.90 9.74 -9.75
C ARG A 172 -30.43 8.38 -9.23
N ARG A 173 -31.11 7.30 -9.64
CA ARG A 173 -30.74 5.93 -9.24
C ARG A 173 -29.35 5.53 -9.74
N GLN A 174 -29.08 5.79 -11.01
CA GLN A 174 -27.78 5.51 -11.64
C GLN A 174 -26.67 6.36 -11.00
N ASP A 175 -26.97 7.63 -10.74
CA ASP A 175 -26.04 8.56 -10.12
C ASP A 175 -25.69 8.15 -8.68
N ALA A 176 -26.69 7.79 -7.87
CA ALA A 176 -26.46 7.30 -6.52
C ALA A 176 -25.64 5.99 -6.50
N GLY A 177 -25.92 5.07 -7.43
CA GLY A 177 -25.16 3.82 -7.57
C GLY A 177 -23.70 4.07 -7.95
N TRP A 178 -23.49 4.97 -8.90
CA TRP A 178 -22.13 5.36 -9.31
C TRP A 178 -21.36 6.05 -8.17
N LEU A 179 -22.00 6.98 -7.45
CA LEU A 179 -21.39 7.68 -6.32
C LEU A 179 -20.98 6.71 -5.22
N ALA A 180 -21.84 5.73 -4.88
CA ALA A 180 -21.53 4.71 -3.90
C ALA A 180 -20.31 3.87 -4.31
N LEU A 181 -20.25 3.42 -5.59
CA LEU A 181 -19.14 2.66 -6.13
C LEU A 181 -17.84 3.48 -6.12
N ALA A 182 -17.88 4.72 -6.62
CA ALA A 182 -16.72 5.59 -6.70
C ALA A 182 -16.16 5.89 -5.30
N THR A 183 -17.05 6.24 -4.34
CA THR A 183 -16.67 6.50 -2.96
C THR A 183 -16.01 5.26 -2.32
N ALA A 184 -16.55 4.07 -2.54
CA ALA A 184 -15.95 2.84 -2.05
C ALA A 184 -14.55 2.60 -2.63
N CYS A 185 -14.37 2.79 -3.95
CA CYS A 185 -13.06 2.65 -4.61
C CYS A 185 -12.04 3.65 -4.08
N PHE A 186 -12.40 4.94 -3.97
CA PHE A 186 -11.51 5.96 -3.43
C PHE A 186 -11.18 5.73 -1.95
N ALA A 187 -12.15 5.30 -1.14
CA ALA A 187 -11.92 4.95 0.25
C ALA A 187 -10.94 3.78 0.41
N ILE A 188 -11.06 2.74 -0.43
CA ILE A 188 -10.11 1.62 -0.46
C ILE A 188 -8.71 2.13 -0.81
N MET A 189 -8.57 2.92 -1.87
CA MET A 189 -7.28 3.46 -2.29
C MET A 189 -6.64 4.33 -1.20
N ALA A 190 -7.42 5.22 -0.58
CA ALA A 190 -6.96 6.06 0.51
C ALA A 190 -6.54 5.23 1.74
N ALA A 191 -7.34 4.25 2.14
CA ALA A 191 -7.02 3.36 3.27
C ALA A 191 -5.73 2.57 3.02
N MET A 192 -5.52 2.05 1.82
CA MET A 192 -4.29 1.33 1.45
C MET A 192 -3.07 2.27 1.47
N ALA A 193 -3.21 3.50 1.00
CA ALA A 193 -2.14 4.48 1.06
C ALA A 193 -1.77 4.86 2.50
N VAL A 194 -2.76 5.11 3.36
CA VAL A 194 -2.53 5.41 4.79
C VAL A 194 -1.85 4.23 5.49
N MET A 195 -2.34 3.01 5.27
CA MET A 195 -1.73 1.81 5.82
C MET A 195 -0.26 1.67 5.39
N ALA A 196 0.03 1.93 4.12
CA ALA A 196 1.40 1.90 3.61
C ALA A 196 2.29 2.95 4.30
N LEU A 197 1.81 4.19 4.50
CA LEU A 197 2.57 5.22 5.22
C LEU A 197 2.86 4.83 6.67
N LEU A 198 1.92 4.19 7.36
CA LEU A 198 2.14 3.67 8.72
C LEU A 198 3.24 2.59 8.73
N PHE A 199 3.23 1.66 7.76
CA PHE A 199 4.28 0.66 7.61
C PHE A 199 5.63 1.27 7.22
N ALA A 200 5.65 2.34 6.40
CA ALA A 200 6.87 3.05 6.06
C ALA A 200 7.59 3.58 7.31
N ILE A 201 6.84 4.16 8.26
CA ILE A 201 7.37 4.67 9.52
C ILE A 201 7.92 3.51 10.38
N GLN A 202 7.16 2.41 10.52
CA GLN A 202 7.53 1.28 11.38
C GLN A 202 8.74 0.50 10.84
N LEU A 203 8.78 0.26 9.53
CA LEU A 203 9.79 -0.60 8.90
C LEU A 203 10.96 0.19 8.31
N ARG A 204 10.83 1.52 8.18
CA ARG A 204 11.81 2.40 7.55
C ARG A 204 12.18 1.96 6.12
N ASP A 205 11.22 1.37 5.37
CA ASP A 205 11.40 1.03 3.95
C ASP A 205 10.63 2.03 3.07
N ILE A 206 11.38 2.76 2.24
CA ILE A 206 10.86 3.81 1.36
C ILE A 206 9.92 3.26 0.26
N ALA A 207 9.93 1.95 -0.01
CA ALA A 207 9.02 1.34 -0.99
C ALA A 207 7.54 1.60 -0.66
N PHE A 208 7.21 1.63 0.63
CA PHE A 208 5.86 1.93 1.09
C PHE A 208 5.45 3.37 0.82
N VAL A 209 6.39 4.32 0.92
CA VAL A 209 6.15 5.74 0.57
C VAL A 209 5.90 5.87 -0.93
N TYR A 210 6.70 5.20 -1.76
CA TYR A 210 6.52 5.22 -3.21
C TYR A 210 5.17 4.65 -3.64
N TYR A 211 4.74 3.55 -3.01
CA TYR A 211 3.41 2.99 -3.24
C TYR A 211 2.30 3.97 -2.86
N ALA A 212 2.36 4.55 -1.66
CA ALA A 212 1.34 5.51 -1.21
C ALA A 212 1.25 6.72 -2.14
N GLY A 213 2.41 7.28 -2.54
CA GLY A 213 2.48 8.39 -3.49
C GLY A 213 1.88 8.03 -4.85
N TYR A 214 2.15 6.84 -5.36
CA TYR A 214 1.57 6.33 -6.59
C TYR A 214 0.05 6.23 -6.51
N VAL A 215 -0.48 5.54 -5.49
CA VAL A 215 -1.93 5.32 -5.33
C VAL A 215 -2.68 6.63 -5.15
N LEU A 216 -2.16 7.55 -4.33
CA LEU A 216 -2.80 8.86 -4.12
C LEU A 216 -2.78 9.73 -5.37
N ALA A 217 -1.67 9.77 -6.10
CA ALA A 217 -1.58 10.50 -7.34
C ALA A 217 -2.52 9.92 -8.41
N TYR A 218 -2.61 8.59 -8.50
CA TYR A 218 -3.53 7.91 -9.42
C TYR A 218 -5.00 8.13 -9.04
N ALA A 219 -5.33 8.08 -7.75
CA ALA A 219 -6.67 8.41 -7.25
C ALA A 219 -7.06 9.85 -7.61
N LEU A 220 -6.13 10.80 -7.52
CA LEU A 220 -6.38 12.19 -7.91
C LEU A 220 -6.65 12.32 -9.41
N ILE A 221 -5.93 11.59 -10.27
CA ILE A 221 -6.21 11.56 -11.71
C ILE A 221 -7.65 11.10 -11.96
N LEU A 222 -8.03 9.97 -11.36
CA LEU A 222 -9.39 9.42 -11.51
C LEU A 222 -10.45 10.38 -10.97
N ALA A 223 -10.20 11.02 -9.83
CA ALA A 223 -11.13 11.96 -9.22
C ALA A 223 -11.35 13.23 -10.07
N ILE A 224 -10.30 13.70 -10.77
CA ILE A 224 -10.41 14.81 -11.73
C ILE A 224 -11.19 14.37 -12.97
N GLN A 225 -10.83 13.20 -13.55
CA GLN A 225 -11.45 12.70 -14.78
C GLN A 225 -12.95 12.39 -14.62
N THR A 226 -13.34 11.89 -13.45
CA THR A 226 -14.73 11.53 -13.15
C THR A 226 -15.55 12.68 -12.56
N GLY A 227 -14.94 13.84 -12.30
CA GLY A 227 -15.60 14.95 -11.64
C GLY A 227 -15.80 14.79 -10.13
N TYR A 228 -15.29 13.72 -9.53
CA TYR A 228 -15.42 13.46 -8.09
C TYR A 228 -14.81 14.56 -7.21
N VAL A 229 -13.82 15.30 -7.73
CA VAL A 229 -13.24 16.49 -7.07
C VAL A 229 -14.21 17.67 -7.00
N ALA A 230 -15.16 17.76 -7.96
CA ALA A 230 -16.19 18.82 -7.97
C ALA A 230 -17.37 18.44 -7.08
N ALA A 231 -17.80 17.19 -7.14
CA ALA A 231 -18.85 16.63 -6.28
C ALA A 231 -18.55 15.13 -6.05
N PRO A 232 -18.42 14.65 -4.81
CA PRO A 232 -18.82 15.32 -3.56
C PRO A 232 -17.71 16.08 -2.81
N LEU A 233 -16.46 16.16 -3.33
CA LEU A 233 -15.34 16.72 -2.55
C LEU A 233 -15.32 18.25 -2.49
N GLU A 234 -15.95 18.93 -3.47
CA GLU A 234 -16.02 20.39 -3.56
C GLU A 234 -14.65 21.10 -3.49
N TRP A 235 -13.61 20.49 -4.11
CA TRP A 235 -12.24 21.01 -4.10
C TRP A 235 -12.07 22.11 -5.15
N ALA A 236 -12.50 23.34 -4.85
CA ALA A 236 -12.41 24.49 -5.76
C ALA A 236 -11.00 24.71 -6.29
N TRP A 237 -9.97 24.56 -5.44
CA TRP A 237 -8.57 24.73 -5.81
C TRP A 237 -8.08 23.73 -6.88
N VAL A 238 -8.76 22.58 -7.03
CA VAL A 238 -8.50 21.62 -8.13
C VAL A 238 -9.34 21.95 -9.34
N THR A 239 -10.65 22.25 -9.14
CA THR A 239 -11.58 22.48 -10.25
C THR A 239 -11.30 23.76 -11.01
N ASP A 240 -10.68 24.76 -10.38
CA ASP A 240 -10.25 25.99 -11.05
C ASP A 240 -9.07 25.78 -12.01
N PHE A 241 -8.21 24.79 -11.73
CA PHE A 241 -7.01 24.48 -12.53
C PHE A 241 -6.88 22.98 -12.86
N PRO A 242 -7.90 22.33 -13.44
CA PRO A 242 -7.94 20.87 -13.58
C PRO A 242 -6.82 20.33 -14.47
N ASN A 243 -6.46 21.06 -15.52
CA ASN A 243 -5.37 20.66 -16.43
C ASN A 243 -3.99 20.71 -15.75
N ALA A 244 -3.76 21.65 -14.85
CA ALA A 244 -2.50 21.75 -14.10
C ALA A 244 -2.40 20.60 -13.09
N TRP A 245 -3.45 20.39 -12.30
CA TRP A 245 -3.51 19.30 -11.33
C TRP A 245 -3.51 17.94 -11.98
N GLY A 246 -4.20 17.73 -13.10
CA GLY A 246 -4.17 16.50 -13.86
C GLY A 246 -2.77 16.16 -14.38
N ARG A 247 -2.03 17.14 -14.91
CA ARG A 247 -0.62 16.94 -15.32
C ARG A 247 0.28 16.65 -14.14
N ALA A 248 0.17 17.40 -13.05
CA ALA A 248 0.95 17.18 -11.84
C ALA A 248 0.70 15.79 -11.24
N ALA A 249 -0.56 15.38 -11.12
CA ALA A 249 -0.93 14.07 -10.64
C ALA A 249 -0.39 12.94 -11.55
N THR A 250 -0.44 13.11 -12.88
CA THR A 250 0.12 12.14 -13.83
C THR A 250 1.64 12.05 -13.69
N ALA A 251 2.34 13.19 -13.58
CA ALA A 251 3.79 13.21 -13.38
C ALA A 251 4.19 12.48 -12.09
N LEU A 252 3.50 12.79 -10.99
CA LEU A 252 3.74 12.16 -9.69
C LEU A 252 3.41 10.66 -9.71
N SER A 253 2.29 10.28 -10.34
CA SER A 253 1.89 8.88 -10.46
C SER A 253 2.93 8.07 -11.21
N VAL A 254 3.40 8.54 -12.38
CA VAL A 254 4.43 7.85 -13.16
C VAL A 254 5.77 7.80 -12.42
N LEU A 255 6.19 8.89 -11.79
CA LEU A 255 7.42 8.94 -11.01
C LEU A 255 7.37 7.94 -9.84
N PHE A 256 6.33 7.99 -9.03
CA PHE A 256 6.19 7.08 -7.90
C PHE A 256 5.99 5.63 -8.33
N ALA A 257 5.27 5.36 -9.44
CA ALA A 257 5.13 4.01 -9.98
C ALA A 257 6.48 3.42 -10.42
N THR A 258 7.31 4.21 -11.11
CA THR A 258 8.64 3.76 -11.55
C THR A 258 9.60 3.55 -10.38
N LEU A 259 9.60 4.43 -9.38
CA LEU A 259 10.37 4.27 -8.14
C LEU A 259 9.88 3.06 -7.34
N PHE A 260 8.56 2.88 -7.24
CA PHE A 260 7.94 1.75 -6.56
C PHE A 260 8.34 0.42 -7.20
N VAL A 261 8.10 0.25 -8.51
CA VAL A 261 8.42 -1.01 -9.18
C VAL A 261 9.92 -1.31 -9.13
N ALA A 262 10.78 -0.29 -9.31
CA ALA A 262 12.23 -0.46 -9.24
C ALA A 262 12.69 -0.98 -7.87
N ARG A 263 12.04 -0.55 -6.79
CA ARG A 263 12.36 -0.95 -5.42
C ARG A 263 11.61 -2.22 -5.00
N PHE A 264 10.31 -2.30 -5.27
CA PHE A 264 9.44 -3.39 -4.85
C PHE A 264 9.73 -4.70 -5.58
N ALA A 265 9.86 -4.66 -6.92
CA ALA A 265 10.22 -5.83 -7.72
C ALA A 265 11.72 -6.17 -7.67
N GLU A 266 12.50 -5.45 -6.86
CA GLU A 266 13.94 -5.68 -6.67
C GLU A 266 14.73 -5.64 -7.99
N LEU A 267 14.38 -4.71 -8.90
CA LEU A 267 14.99 -4.61 -10.22
C LEU A 267 16.51 -4.41 -10.17
N ALA A 268 17.04 -3.85 -9.08
CA ALA A 268 18.48 -3.70 -8.88
C ALA A 268 19.20 -5.07 -8.90
N HIS A 269 18.57 -6.09 -8.35
CA HIS A 269 19.11 -7.45 -8.29
C HIS A 269 18.75 -8.28 -9.51
N TYR A 270 17.45 -8.30 -9.88
CA TYR A 270 16.95 -9.22 -10.91
C TYR A 270 17.03 -8.65 -12.34
N ALA A 271 16.93 -7.32 -12.53
CA ALA A 271 16.90 -6.70 -13.86
C ALA A 271 17.61 -5.32 -13.89
N PRO A 272 18.93 -5.22 -13.60
CA PRO A 272 19.62 -3.95 -13.38
C PRO A 272 19.59 -3.01 -14.60
N ARG A 273 19.68 -3.53 -15.83
CA ARG A 273 19.58 -2.71 -17.05
C ARG A 273 18.18 -2.12 -17.24
N MET A 274 17.14 -2.93 -16.99
CA MET A 274 15.74 -2.47 -17.05
C MET A 274 15.43 -1.46 -15.95
N ARG A 275 16.04 -1.58 -14.76
CA ARG A 275 15.92 -0.59 -13.71
C ARG A 275 16.31 0.81 -14.18
N ILE A 276 17.43 0.94 -14.90
CA ILE A 276 17.89 2.23 -15.42
C ILE A 276 16.86 2.81 -16.40
N ALA A 277 16.36 2.00 -17.33
CA ALA A 277 15.35 2.42 -18.30
C ALA A 277 14.04 2.85 -17.62
N VAL A 278 13.55 2.07 -16.63
CA VAL A 278 12.32 2.39 -15.87
C VAL A 278 12.48 3.69 -15.08
N LEU A 279 13.60 3.90 -14.39
CA LEU A 279 13.86 5.14 -13.67
C LEU A 279 14.03 6.34 -14.60
N ALA A 280 14.73 6.17 -15.74
CA ALA A 280 14.85 7.21 -16.76
C ALA A 280 13.48 7.63 -17.31
N LEU A 281 12.58 6.67 -17.56
CA LEU A 281 11.20 6.96 -17.96
C LEU A 281 10.49 7.86 -16.93
N GLY A 282 10.54 7.49 -15.64
CA GLY A 282 9.89 8.26 -14.59
C GLY A 282 10.41 9.69 -14.48
N VAL A 283 11.73 9.85 -14.46
CA VAL A 283 12.37 11.17 -14.38
C VAL A 283 12.09 12.00 -15.61
N THR A 284 12.26 11.43 -16.82
CA THR A 284 12.01 12.15 -18.07
C THR A 284 10.56 12.60 -18.19
N THR A 285 9.60 11.73 -17.85
CA THR A 285 8.18 12.08 -17.84
C THR A 285 7.90 13.21 -16.85
N GLY A 286 8.43 13.11 -15.62
CA GLY A 286 8.29 14.16 -14.60
C GLY A 286 8.84 15.51 -15.06
N VAL A 287 10.05 15.54 -15.61
CA VAL A 287 10.70 16.76 -16.11
C VAL A 287 9.89 17.36 -17.26
N LEU A 288 9.48 16.56 -18.23
CA LEU A 288 8.70 17.04 -19.39
C LEU A 288 7.33 17.59 -18.95
N MET A 289 6.68 16.99 -17.97
CA MET A 289 5.41 17.48 -17.42
C MET A 289 5.57 18.84 -16.73
N VAL A 290 6.65 19.02 -15.97
CA VAL A 290 6.98 20.32 -15.35
C VAL A 290 7.28 21.37 -16.41
N LEU A 291 8.13 21.05 -17.41
CA LEU A 291 8.44 21.94 -18.50
C LEU A 291 7.20 22.31 -19.33
N GLY A 292 6.33 21.34 -19.62
CA GLY A 292 5.05 21.57 -20.31
C GLY A 292 4.03 22.38 -19.51
N SER A 293 4.28 22.64 -18.23
CA SER A 293 3.44 23.52 -17.40
C SER A 293 3.86 24.99 -17.45
N LEU A 294 5.04 25.29 -17.99
CA LEU A 294 5.50 26.66 -18.18
C LEU A 294 4.70 27.34 -19.31
N PRO A 295 4.38 28.65 -19.20
CA PRO A 295 3.56 29.37 -20.17
C PRO A 295 4.33 29.74 -21.45
N ILE A 296 5.12 28.81 -21.99
CA ILE A 296 5.92 28.97 -23.21
C ILE A 296 5.31 28.08 -24.29
N ALA A 297 4.61 28.67 -25.26
CA ALA A 297 3.80 27.94 -26.24
C ALA A 297 4.56 26.85 -27.00
N GLY A 298 5.78 27.13 -27.46
CA GLY A 298 6.63 26.13 -28.15
C GLY A 298 7.04 24.96 -27.27
N LEU A 299 7.30 25.21 -26.00
CA LEU A 299 7.69 24.19 -25.03
C LEU A 299 6.51 23.28 -24.65
N VAL A 300 5.32 23.85 -24.49
CA VAL A 300 4.08 23.09 -24.24
C VAL A 300 3.80 22.12 -25.39
N PHE A 301 3.96 22.56 -26.62
CA PHE A 301 3.75 21.74 -27.82
C PHE A 301 4.75 20.59 -27.88
N VAL A 302 6.06 20.88 -27.78
CA VAL A 302 7.11 19.86 -27.80
C VAL A 302 6.96 18.86 -26.65
N ALA A 303 6.70 19.35 -25.44
CA ALA A 303 6.48 18.49 -24.28
C ALA A 303 5.32 17.52 -24.51
N SER A 304 4.17 18.00 -25.00
CA SER A 304 3.01 17.15 -25.28
C SER A 304 3.26 16.12 -26.38
N MET A 305 4.02 16.49 -27.40
CA MET A 305 4.38 15.59 -28.50
C MET A 305 5.27 14.42 -28.04
N VAL A 306 6.11 14.62 -27.01
CA VAL A 306 7.01 13.59 -26.48
C VAL A 306 6.37 12.79 -25.35
N ILE A 307 5.58 13.45 -24.48
CA ILE A 307 4.97 12.81 -23.30
C ILE A 307 4.02 11.66 -23.71
N ASN A 308 3.17 11.87 -24.70
CA ASN A 308 2.17 10.86 -25.10
C ASN A 308 2.81 9.55 -25.58
N PRO A 309 3.77 9.54 -26.52
CA PRO A 309 4.51 8.32 -26.87
C PRO A 309 5.24 7.70 -25.67
N LEU A 310 5.82 8.53 -24.80
CA LEU A 310 6.54 8.05 -23.61
C LEU A 310 5.62 7.32 -22.62
N LEU A 311 4.41 7.82 -22.42
CA LEU A 311 3.40 7.15 -21.59
C LEU A 311 2.90 5.85 -22.22
N ILE A 312 2.68 5.83 -23.54
CA ILE A 312 2.26 4.64 -24.28
C ILE A 312 3.32 3.53 -24.21
N LEU A 313 4.60 3.88 -24.35
CA LEU A 313 5.70 2.92 -24.28
C LEU A 313 6.06 2.54 -22.84
N GLY A 314 5.78 3.41 -21.90
CA GLY A 314 6.12 3.24 -20.49
C GLY A 314 5.44 2.03 -19.85
N GLY A 315 4.16 1.83 -20.10
CA GLY A 315 3.41 0.70 -19.59
C GLY A 315 4.02 -0.65 -20.00
N PRO A 316 4.17 -0.94 -21.29
CA PRO A 316 4.83 -2.15 -21.78
C PRO A 316 6.26 -2.33 -21.25
N MET A 317 7.03 -1.26 -21.11
CA MET A 317 8.40 -1.30 -20.59
C MET A 317 8.44 -1.72 -19.11
N ILE A 318 7.57 -1.13 -18.27
CA ILE A 318 7.46 -1.50 -16.84
C ILE A 318 6.99 -2.96 -16.71
N LEU A 319 6.04 -3.37 -17.56
CA LEU A 319 5.55 -4.75 -17.59
C LEU A 319 6.67 -5.73 -17.97
N ALA A 320 7.42 -5.44 -19.04
CA ALA A 320 8.56 -6.26 -19.48
C ALA A 320 9.65 -6.37 -18.40
N ALA A 321 9.95 -5.26 -17.72
CA ALA A 321 10.89 -5.27 -16.59
C ALA A 321 10.41 -6.16 -15.45
N SER A 322 9.11 -6.11 -15.14
CA SER A 322 8.50 -6.92 -14.08
C SER A 322 8.43 -8.41 -14.46
N VAL A 323 8.09 -8.74 -15.70
CA VAL A 323 8.11 -10.13 -16.23
C VAL A 323 9.52 -10.70 -16.15
N LEU A 324 10.53 -9.94 -16.59
CA LEU A 324 11.93 -10.36 -16.53
C LEU A 324 12.38 -10.59 -15.09
N ALA A 325 12.01 -9.72 -14.15
CA ALA A 325 12.32 -9.87 -12.74
C ALA A 325 11.63 -11.11 -12.14
N TRP A 326 10.36 -11.35 -12.49
CA TRP A 326 9.60 -12.51 -12.06
C TRP A 326 10.23 -13.83 -12.56
N TRP A 327 10.60 -13.91 -13.83
CA TRP A 327 11.28 -15.08 -14.40
C TRP A 327 12.63 -15.35 -13.74
N ARG A 328 13.29 -14.32 -13.23
CA ARG A 328 14.56 -14.44 -12.49
C ARG A 328 14.40 -14.73 -11.00
N GLY A 329 13.17 -14.86 -10.51
CA GLY A 329 12.86 -15.28 -9.14
C GLY A 329 12.34 -14.21 -8.20
N SER A 330 12.08 -12.99 -8.66
CA SER A 330 11.44 -11.96 -7.82
C SER A 330 9.97 -12.30 -7.58
N ARG A 331 9.63 -12.70 -6.37
CA ARG A 331 8.23 -12.97 -5.98
C ARG A 331 7.37 -11.70 -5.95
N TYR A 332 7.98 -10.56 -5.62
CA TYR A 332 7.28 -9.26 -5.55
C TYR A 332 6.90 -8.74 -6.95
N ALA A 333 7.69 -9.04 -7.96
CA ALA A 333 7.33 -8.76 -9.34
C ALA A 333 6.06 -9.49 -9.77
N GLY A 334 5.79 -10.70 -9.23
CA GLY A 334 4.54 -11.43 -9.45
C GLY A 334 3.31 -10.71 -8.89
N PHE A 335 3.39 -10.14 -7.68
CA PHE A 335 2.32 -9.31 -7.12
C PHE A 335 2.08 -8.05 -7.96
N PHE A 336 3.15 -7.41 -8.44
CA PHE A 336 3.03 -6.25 -9.31
C PHE A 336 2.32 -6.60 -10.63
N LEU A 337 2.72 -7.67 -11.27
CA LEU A 337 2.08 -8.16 -12.50
C LEU A 337 0.59 -8.47 -12.29
N LEU A 338 0.26 -9.15 -11.19
CA LEU A 338 -1.13 -9.51 -10.86
C LEU A 338 -2.00 -8.26 -10.63
N GLY A 339 -1.49 -7.24 -9.96
CA GLY A 339 -2.22 -6.00 -9.70
C GLY A 339 -2.34 -5.12 -10.95
N TRP A 340 -1.23 -4.94 -11.68
CA TRP A 340 -1.14 -3.94 -12.74
C TRP A 340 -1.67 -4.39 -14.10
N THR A 341 -1.63 -5.70 -14.39
CA THR A 341 -2.10 -6.25 -15.68
C THR A 341 -3.59 -5.97 -15.93
N PRO A 342 -4.52 -6.15 -14.97
CA PRO A 342 -5.92 -5.83 -15.19
C PRO A 342 -6.15 -4.35 -15.56
N LEU A 343 -5.46 -3.44 -14.87
CA LEU A 343 -5.54 -2.01 -15.17
C LEU A 343 -5.06 -1.68 -16.58
N LEU A 344 -3.93 -2.25 -17.00
CA LEU A 344 -3.41 -2.08 -18.36
C LEU A 344 -4.35 -2.64 -19.41
N VAL A 345 -4.92 -3.83 -19.18
CA VAL A 345 -5.90 -4.44 -20.10
C VAL A 345 -7.11 -3.53 -20.27
N ILE A 346 -7.67 -3.02 -19.17
CA ILE A 346 -8.81 -2.08 -19.21
C ILE A 346 -8.43 -0.79 -19.95
N THR A 347 -7.25 -0.24 -19.71
CA THR A 347 -6.76 0.95 -20.41
C THR A 347 -6.61 0.72 -21.92
N VAL A 348 -6.07 -0.42 -22.33
CA VAL A 348 -5.92 -0.79 -23.74
C VAL A 348 -7.28 -1.01 -24.39
N LEU A 349 -8.21 -1.72 -23.72
CA LEU A 349 -9.56 -1.94 -24.23
C LEU A 349 -10.33 -0.61 -24.37
N GLY A 350 -10.22 0.28 -23.38
CA GLY A 350 -10.81 1.62 -23.43
C GLY A 350 -10.27 2.45 -24.58
N SER A 351 -8.95 2.44 -24.78
CA SER A 351 -8.31 3.10 -25.92
C SER A 351 -8.78 2.52 -27.26
N ALA A 352 -8.88 1.19 -27.37
CA ALA A 352 -9.37 0.53 -28.58
C ALA A 352 -10.83 0.86 -28.90
N GLN A 353 -11.68 1.06 -27.88
CA GLN A 353 -13.04 1.58 -28.08
C GLN A 353 -13.05 3.01 -28.61
N ILE A 354 -12.20 3.89 -28.05
CA ILE A 354 -12.08 5.29 -28.48
C ILE A 354 -11.68 5.37 -29.95
N PHE A 355 -10.77 4.49 -30.39
CA PHE A 355 -10.36 4.40 -31.79
C PHE A 355 -11.36 3.65 -32.69
N GLY A 356 -12.49 3.17 -32.16
CA GLY A 356 -13.50 2.47 -32.94
C GLY A 356 -13.11 1.05 -33.37
N ILE A 357 -12.02 0.49 -32.82
CA ILE A 357 -11.54 -0.87 -33.12
C ILE A 357 -12.44 -1.91 -32.45
N LEU A 358 -12.96 -1.60 -31.26
CA LEU A 358 -13.84 -2.47 -30.50
C LEU A 358 -15.26 -1.89 -30.38
N PRO A 359 -16.30 -2.75 -30.23
CA PRO A 359 -17.64 -2.28 -29.92
C PRO A 359 -17.68 -1.58 -28.56
N THR A 360 -18.69 -0.73 -28.38
CA THR A 360 -18.87 0.02 -27.14
C THR A 360 -19.44 -0.86 -26.04
N TRP A 361 -18.62 -1.17 -25.03
CA TRP A 361 -19.05 -1.86 -23.83
C TRP A 361 -19.31 -0.84 -22.71
N THR A 362 -20.54 -0.78 -22.23
CA THR A 362 -20.96 0.20 -21.23
C THR A 362 -20.25 0.07 -19.88
N TRP A 363 -19.82 -1.15 -19.53
CA TRP A 363 -19.12 -1.44 -18.28
C TRP A 363 -17.68 -0.93 -18.25
N LEU A 364 -17.09 -0.64 -19.40
CA LEU A 364 -15.67 -0.30 -19.49
C LEU A 364 -15.38 1.13 -18.96
N GLY A 365 -16.36 2.05 -19.03
CA GLY A 365 -16.20 3.44 -18.55
C GLY A 365 -15.79 3.53 -17.08
N ASP A 366 -16.50 2.78 -16.22
CA ASP A 366 -16.27 2.81 -14.76
C ASP A 366 -15.25 1.78 -14.29
N SER A 367 -14.80 0.89 -15.17
CA SER A 367 -13.92 -0.22 -14.79
C SER A 367 -12.51 0.22 -14.38
N SER A 368 -12.05 1.39 -14.79
CA SER A 368 -10.77 1.96 -14.36
C SER A 368 -10.72 2.27 -12.86
N LEU A 369 -11.83 2.73 -12.28
CA LEU A 369 -11.97 2.93 -10.83
C LEU A 369 -11.86 1.62 -10.05
N VAL A 370 -12.60 0.62 -10.50
CA VAL A 370 -12.60 -0.72 -9.88
C VAL A 370 -11.22 -1.37 -10.02
N ALA A 371 -10.61 -1.27 -11.21
CA ALA A 371 -9.27 -1.80 -11.44
C ALA A 371 -8.20 -1.13 -10.56
N GLY A 372 -8.27 0.19 -10.39
CA GLY A 372 -7.35 0.91 -9.51
C GLY A 372 -7.51 0.52 -8.04
N ALA A 373 -8.74 0.32 -7.56
CA ALA A 373 -8.98 -0.17 -6.21
C ALA A 373 -8.49 -1.62 -6.01
N LEU A 374 -8.74 -2.50 -6.98
CA LEU A 374 -8.24 -3.88 -6.96
C LEU A 374 -6.72 -3.95 -7.02
N GLU A 375 -6.09 -3.14 -7.86
CA GLU A 375 -4.64 -3.00 -7.93
C GLU A 375 -4.07 -2.58 -6.57
N ALA A 376 -4.64 -1.53 -5.94
CA ALA A 376 -4.22 -1.08 -4.63
C ALA A 376 -4.31 -2.20 -3.58
N LEU A 377 -5.36 -3.00 -3.59
CA LEU A 377 -5.50 -4.17 -2.71
C LEU A 377 -4.42 -5.24 -2.97
N VAL A 378 -4.22 -5.62 -4.24
CA VAL A 378 -3.24 -6.67 -4.59
C VAL A 378 -1.82 -6.25 -4.24
N LEU A 379 -1.45 -5.00 -4.55
CA LEU A 379 -0.13 -4.49 -4.22
C LEU A 379 0.07 -4.35 -2.71
N SER A 380 -0.97 -3.99 -1.95
CA SER A 380 -0.90 -3.94 -0.48
C SER A 380 -0.67 -5.32 0.13
N LEU A 381 -1.23 -6.40 -0.45
CA LEU A 381 -0.92 -7.78 -0.03
C LEU A 381 0.56 -8.12 -0.25
N GLY A 382 1.11 -7.73 -1.40
CA GLY A 382 2.54 -7.90 -1.69
C GLY A 382 3.43 -7.11 -0.71
N LEU A 383 3.03 -5.89 -0.36
CA LEU A 383 3.72 -5.07 0.64
C LEU A 383 3.61 -5.66 2.05
N ALA A 384 2.45 -6.22 2.43
CA ALA A 384 2.28 -6.91 3.71
C ALA A 384 3.20 -8.13 3.83
N ASP A 385 3.32 -8.92 2.75
CA ASP A 385 4.26 -10.03 2.69
C ASP A 385 5.72 -9.56 2.82
N ARG A 386 6.10 -8.47 2.16
CA ARG A 386 7.41 -7.84 2.31
C ARG A 386 7.66 -7.37 3.74
N ALA A 387 6.66 -6.76 4.38
CA ALA A 387 6.73 -6.31 5.77
C ALA A 387 7.01 -7.47 6.73
N LEU A 388 6.33 -8.60 6.53
CA LEU A 388 6.57 -9.82 7.31
C LEU A 388 7.98 -10.39 7.10
N ALA A 389 8.48 -10.38 5.86
CA ALA A 389 9.85 -10.82 5.57
C ALA A 389 10.89 -9.94 6.28
N LEU A 390 10.76 -8.60 6.16
CA LEU A 390 11.67 -7.66 6.82
C LEU A 390 11.67 -7.80 8.36
N ARG A 391 10.50 -8.05 8.96
CA ARG A 391 10.42 -8.31 10.41
C ARG A 391 11.15 -9.59 10.79
N ARG A 392 10.93 -10.69 10.05
CA ARG A 392 11.61 -11.96 10.30
C ARG A 392 13.13 -11.84 10.18
N ASP A 393 13.61 -11.19 9.13
CA ASP A 393 15.05 -10.97 8.93
C ASP A 393 15.65 -10.15 10.08
N ARG A 394 14.93 -9.15 10.55
CA ARG A 394 15.35 -8.35 11.70
C ARG A 394 15.38 -9.17 12.99
N ASP A 395 14.35 -9.99 13.24
CA ASP A 395 14.25 -10.83 14.44
C ASP A 395 15.37 -11.88 14.45
N ILE A 396 15.67 -12.50 13.30
CA ILE A 396 16.79 -13.43 13.14
C ILE A 396 18.13 -12.72 13.38
N ALA A 397 18.35 -11.57 12.75
CA ALA A 397 19.58 -10.80 12.93
C ALA A 397 19.76 -10.38 14.40
N GLN A 398 18.67 -10.03 15.08
CA GLN A 398 18.69 -9.67 16.49
C GLN A 398 19.00 -10.89 17.39
N ALA A 399 18.38 -12.04 17.11
CA ALA A 399 18.65 -13.28 17.84
C ALA A 399 20.12 -13.71 17.70
N LEU A 400 20.68 -13.60 16.49
CA LEU A 400 22.10 -13.88 16.25
C LEU A 400 23.02 -12.88 16.97
N ALA A 401 22.66 -11.60 16.99
CA ALA A 401 23.43 -10.57 17.68
C ALA A 401 23.37 -10.67 19.22
N ASP A 402 22.40 -11.42 19.78
CA ASP A 402 22.18 -11.59 21.21
C ASP A 402 22.73 -12.93 21.75
N SER A 403 23.19 -13.83 20.88
CA SER A 403 23.77 -15.11 21.28
C SER A 403 25.30 -15.08 21.28
N ASP A 404 25.90 -15.89 22.16
CA ASP A 404 27.32 -16.18 22.16
C ASP A 404 27.64 -17.25 21.11
N ALA A 405 28.57 -16.95 20.20
CA ALA A 405 28.86 -17.81 19.05
C ALA A 405 29.46 -19.18 19.44
N LEU A 406 30.13 -19.29 20.59
CA LEU A 406 30.76 -20.53 21.05
C LEU A 406 29.74 -21.41 21.78
N THR A 407 29.01 -20.84 22.74
CA THR A 407 28.18 -21.61 23.68
C THR A 407 26.71 -21.67 23.31
N ASN A 408 26.28 -20.84 22.35
CA ASN A 408 24.89 -20.73 21.87
C ASN A 408 23.86 -20.40 23.00
N VAL A 409 24.33 -19.73 24.07
CA VAL A 409 23.51 -19.08 25.07
C VAL A 409 23.48 -17.57 24.81
N PHE A 410 22.74 -16.77 25.58
CA PHE A 410 22.80 -15.32 25.42
C PHE A 410 24.22 -14.79 25.66
N ASN A 411 24.67 -13.83 24.86
CA ASN A 411 25.84 -13.04 25.20
C ASN A 411 25.48 -11.95 26.21
N ARG A 412 26.47 -11.23 26.72
CA ARG A 412 26.28 -10.16 27.72
C ARG A 412 25.18 -9.18 27.32
N ARG A 413 25.18 -8.68 26.06
CA ARG A 413 24.19 -7.73 25.56
C ARG A 413 22.76 -8.33 25.54
N GLY A 414 22.62 -9.59 25.14
CA GLY A 414 21.35 -10.31 25.16
C GLY A 414 20.83 -10.53 26.56
N LEU A 415 21.74 -10.87 27.50
CA LEU A 415 21.46 -11.01 28.93
C LEU A 415 20.96 -9.72 29.56
N ASP A 416 21.73 -8.61 29.42
CA ASP A 416 21.39 -7.33 30.04
C ASP A 416 19.96 -6.90 29.66
N ARG A 417 19.59 -7.03 28.38
CA ARG A 417 18.23 -6.75 27.92
C ARG A 417 17.17 -7.67 28.54
N ARG A 418 17.47 -8.97 28.60
CA ARG A 418 16.54 -9.97 29.12
C ARG A 418 16.33 -9.80 30.61
N VAL A 419 17.40 -9.58 31.35
CA VAL A 419 17.34 -9.35 32.81
C VAL A 419 16.56 -8.06 33.09
N ALA A 420 16.78 -6.97 32.34
CA ALA A 420 16.02 -5.74 32.51
C ALA A 420 14.50 -5.97 32.35
N HIS A 421 14.07 -6.70 31.32
CA HIS A 421 12.67 -7.04 31.15
C HIS A 421 12.10 -7.93 32.27
N LEU A 422 12.91 -8.88 32.77
CA LEU A 422 12.49 -9.76 33.87
C LEU A 422 12.34 -8.95 35.18
N VAL A 423 13.24 -8.03 35.48
CA VAL A 423 13.18 -7.14 36.65
C VAL A 423 11.92 -6.27 36.60
N GLU A 424 11.64 -5.61 35.45
CA GLU A 424 10.41 -4.83 35.29
C GLU A 424 9.15 -5.70 35.43
N GLY A 425 9.16 -6.91 34.88
CA GLY A 425 8.06 -7.87 34.98
C GLY A 425 7.85 -8.33 36.42
N ALA A 426 8.93 -8.66 37.15
CA ALA A 426 8.90 -9.09 38.53
C ALA A 426 8.36 -7.98 39.46
N HIS A 427 8.78 -6.74 39.30
CA HIS A 427 8.27 -5.61 40.07
C HIS A 427 6.77 -5.37 39.82
N ARG A 428 6.33 -5.40 38.55
CA ARG A 428 4.90 -5.22 38.21
C ARG A 428 4.01 -6.31 38.78
N GLN A 429 4.48 -7.58 38.72
CA GLN A 429 3.70 -8.74 39.14
C GLN A 429 3.95 -9.13 40.60
N ARG A 430 4.84 -8.45 41.33
CA ARG A 430 5.28 -8.78 42.68
C ARG A 430 5.75 -10.24 42.80
N ARG A 431 6.50 -10.72 41.82
CA ARG A 431 7.04 -12.08 41.80
C ARG A 431 8.53 -12.06 42.13
N CYS A 432 9.01 -13.16 42.68
CA CYS A 432 10.44 -13.35 42.92
C CYS A 432 11.19 -13.43 41.57
N LEU A 433 12.39 -12.94 41.57
CA LEU A 433 13.39 -13.14 40.51
C LEU A 433 14.74 -13.29 41.20
N THR A 434 15.47 -14.36 40.90
CA THR A 434 16.79 -14.60 41.46
C THR A 434 17.82 -14.76 40.36
N LEU A 435 19.00 -14.17 40.52
CA LEU A 435 20.13 -14.34 39.60
C LEU A 435 21.17 -15.29 40.20
N LEU A 436 21.78 -16.08 39.34
CA LEU A 436 22.99 -16.86 39.62
C LEU A 436 24.12 -16.30 38.77
N PHE A 437 25.20 -15.83 39.37
CA PHE A 437 26.41 -15.44 38.68
C PHE A 437 27.47 -16.50 38.95
N LEU A 438 27.97 -17.14 37.90
CA LEU A 438 28.89 -18.27 37.95
C LEU A 438 30.21 -17.93 37.26
N ASP A 439 31.31 -18.22 37.90
CA ASP A 439 32.67 -18.10 37.35
C ASP A 439 33.39 -19.48 37.51
N LEU A 440 34.05 -19.92 36.45
CA LEU A 440 34.80 -21.18 36.48
C LEU A 440 36.14 -21.03 37.18
N ASP A 441 36.33 -21.79 38.25
CA ASP A 441 37.57 -21.70 39.03
C ASP A 441 38.75 -22.23 38.22
N ARG A 442 39.87 -21.47 38.24
CA ARG A 442 41.13 -21.84 37.60
C ARG A 442 41.03 -22.14 36.09
N PHE A 443 40.08 -21.57 35.38
CA PHE A 443 39.86 -21.84 33.95
C PHE A 443 41.12 -21.50 33.12
N LYS A 444 41.84 -20.45 33.47
CA LYS A 444 43.12 -20.11 32.85
C LYS A 444 44.13 -21.29 32.93
N ALA A 445 44.25 -21.95 34.08
CA ALA A 445 45.16 -23.09 34.25
C ALA A 445 44.76 -24.29 33.37
N LEU A 446 43.44 -24.51 33.13
CA LEU A 446 42.95 -25.48 32.18
C LEU A 446 43.43 -25.16 30.75
N ASN A 447 43.26 -23.89 30.32
CA ASN A 447 43.72 -23.40 29.03
C ASN A 447 45.23 -23.54 28.84
N ASP A 448 46.01 -23.16 29.87
CA ASP A 448 47.48 -23.21 29.86
C ASP A 448 47.97 -24.68 29.75
N ARG A 449 47.24 -25.64 30.34
CA ARG A 449 47.60 -27.08 30.33
C ARG A 449 47.18 -27.80 29.05
N HIS A 450 45.98 -27.55 28.55
CA HIS A 450 45.38 -28.35 27.48
C HIS A 450 45.10 -27.56 26.20
N GLY A 451 45.42 -26.27 26.19
CA GLY A 451 45.18 -25.39 25.06
C GLY A 451 43.76 -24.81 25.01
N HIS A 452 43.59 -23.73 24.25
CA HIS A 452 42.31 -23.02 24.12
C HIS A 452 41.15 -23.89 23.56
N ALA A 453 41.45 -24.91 22.71
CA ALA A 453 40.44 -25.80 22.21
C ALA A 453 39.77 -26.63 23.32
N ALA A 454 40.51 -27.04 24.35
CA ALA A 454 39.98 -27.75 25.51
C ALA A 454 39.15 -26.82 26.38
N GLY A 455 39.61 -25.56 26.56
CA GLY A 455 38.79 -24.52 27.25
C GLY A 455 37.48 -24.20 26.53
N ASP A 456 37.52 -24.07 25.22
CA ASP A 456 36.29 -23.85 24.43
C ASP A 456 35.32 -25.04 24.55
N ALA A 457 35.84 -26.27 24.50
CA ALA A 457 35.02 -27.49 24.71
C ALA A 457 34.41 -27.52 26.12
N ALA A 458 35.19 -27.08 27.16
CA ALA A 458 34.71 -26.99 28.53
C ALA A 458 33.56 -25.95 28.66
N LEU A 459 33.72 -24.74 28.07
CA LEU A 459 32.70 -23.72 28.08
C LEU A 459 31.40 -24.19 27.43
N VAL A 460 31.47 -24.90 26.30
CA VAL A 460 30.30 -25.50 25.63
C VAL A 460 29.65 -26.57 26.52
N ALA A 461 30.45 -27.40 27.20
CA ALA A 461 29.93 -28.43 28.10
C ALA A 461 29.25 -27.82 29.33
N VAL A 462 29.83 -26.78 29.94
CA VAL A 462 29.24 -26.00 31.05
C VAL A 462 27.91 -25.38 30.63
N ALA A 463 27.86 -24.71 29.49
CA ALA A 463 26.63 -24.10 29.00
C ALA A 463 25.50 -25.12 28.80
N ARG A 464 25.82 -26.30 28.26
CA ARG A 464 24.85 -27.39 28.09
C ARG A 464 24.37 -27.95 29.44
N LEU A 465 25.28 -28.15 30.37
CA LEU A 465 24.96 -28.63 31.72
C LEU A 465 24.03 -27.64 32.42
N MET A 466 24.39 -26.36 32.46
CA MET A 466 23.55 -25.35 33.06
C MET A 466 22.15 -25.31 32.42
N ARG A 467 22.09 -25.32 31.09
CA ARG A 467 20.82 -25.33 30.35
C ARG A 467 19.95 -26.55 30.69
N SER A 468 20.53 -27.72 30.86
CA SER A 468 19.77 -28.95 31.20
C SER A 468 19.22 -28.94 32.62
N GLY A 469 19.87 -28.21 33.53
CA GLY A 469 19.42 -28.02 34.91
C GLY A 469 18.41 -26.90 35.16
N MET A 470 18.02 -26.16 34.10
CA MET A 470 17.18 -24.98 34.17
C MET A 470 15.82 -25.19 33.53
N GLY A 471 14.83 -24.41 33.96
CA GLY A 471 13.48 -24.42 33.40
C GLY A 471 13.35 -23.69 32.06
N VAL A 472 12.21 -23.89 31.39
CA VAL A 472 11.94 -23.28 30.06
C VAL A 472 11.90 -21.76 30.11
N GLN A 473 11.51 -21.16 31.24
CA GLN A 473 11.41 -19.71 31.43
C GLN A 473 12.72 -19.08 31.90
N ASP A 474 13.70 -19.90 32.32
CA ASP A 474 14.97 -19.43 32.83
C ASP A 474 15.84 -18.92 31.67
N VAL A 475 16.60 -17.86 31.95
CA VAL A 475 17.49 -17.21 31.00
C VAL A 475 18.93 -17.54 31.38
N LEU A 476 19.72 -18.02 30.42
CA LEU A 476 21.13 -18.33 30.58
C LEU A 476 21.95 -17.60 29.55
N GLY A 477 23.07 -17.05 29.95
CA GLY A 477 24.04 -16.46 29.04
C GLY A 477 25.46 -16.47 29.58
N ARG A 478 26.39 -16.23 28.66
CA ARG A 478 27.81 -16.03 28.94
C ARG A 478 28.06 -14.54 29.09
N TYR A 479 28.44 -14.14 30.31
CA TYR A 479 28.59 -12.74 30.68
C TYR A 479 30.02 -12.22 30.38
N GLY A 480 31.02 -13.07 30.54
CA GLY A 480 32.43 -12.81 30.29
C GLY A 480 33.18 -14.01 29.71
N GLY A 481 34.49 -14.03 29.79
CA GLY A 481 35.31 -15.13 29.25
C GLY A 481 34.94 -16.50 29.79
N GLU A 482 34.88 -16.64 31.11
CA GLU A 482 34.57 -17.88 31.84
C GLU A 482 33.36 -17.71 32.78
N GLU A 483 32.63 -16.60 32.61
CA GLU A 483 31.54 -16.17 33.46
C GLU A 483 30.20 -16.44 32.80
N PHE A 484 29.28 -17.02 33.56
CA PHE A 484 27.91 -17.27 33.15
C PHE A 484 26.92 -16.59 34.10
N LEU A 485 25.83 -16.08 33.57
CA LEU A 485 24.74 -15.52 34.34
C LEU A 485 23.44 -16.25 33.99
N ALA A 486 22.72 -16.66 35.01
CA ALA A 486 21.41 -17.25 34.88
C ALA A 486 20.37 -16.42 35.64
N ALA A 487 19.21 -16.17 35.03
CA ALA A 487 18.07 -15.53 35.68
C ALA A 487 16.91 -16.52 35.82
N LEU A 488 16.38 -16.62 37.03
CA LEU A 488 15.34 -17.59 37.44
C LEU A 488 14.06 -16.85 37.83
N PRO A 489 13.12 -16.61 36.90
CA PRO A 489 11.85 -15.95 37.19
C PRO A 489 10.95 -16.82 38.08
N GLY A 490 10.35 -16.22 39.11
CA GLY A 490 9.47 -16.92 40.05
C GLY A 490 10.20 -17.79 41.05
N CYS A 491 11.55 -17.80 41.05
CA CYS A 491 12.35 -18.58 41.98
C CYS A 491 12.77 -17.71 43.17
N ASP A 492 12.51 -18.23 44.40
CA ASP A 492 12.98 -17.62 45.63
C ASP A 492 14.46 -17.96 45.90
N LEU A 493 15.01 -17.34 46.96
CA LEU A 493 16.42 -17.49 47.30
C LEU A 493 16.79 -18.95 47.64
N ASP A 494 15.95 -19.64 48.42
CA ASP A 494 16.26 -21.00 48.89
C ASP A 494 16.22 -22.01 47.72
N SER A 495 15.24 -21.90 46.86
CA SER A 495 15.15 -22.69 45.63
C SER A 495 16.33 -22.43 44.69
N ALA A 496 16.74 -21.15 44.54
CA ALA A 496 17.87 -20.77 43.72
C ALA A 496 19.20 -21.30 44.28
N LEU A 497 19.39 -21.31 45.60
CA LEU A 497 20.53 -21.91 46.28
C LEU A 497 20.61 -23.41 46.06
N ALA A 498 19.48 -24.11 46.08
CA ALA A 498 19.43 -25.54 45.75
C ALA A 498 19.83 -25.80 44.28
N ILE A 499 19.36 -24.98 43.35
CA ILE A 499 19.72 -25.06 41.93
C ILE A 499 21.22 -24.78 41.75
N ALA A 500 21.75 -23.73 42.38
CA ALA A 500 23.18 -23.37 42.30
C ALA A 500 24.06 -24.50 42.88
N GLY A 501 23.64 -25.10 44.03
CA GLY A 501 24.32 -26.25 44.66
C GLY A 501 24.39 -27.45 43.70
N ARG A 502 23.26 -27.77 43.06
CA ARG A 502 23.19 -28.88 42.09
C ARG A 502 24.09 -28.60 40.86
N ILE A 503 24.02 -27.41 40.28
CA ILE A 503 24.89 -27.04 39.13
C ILE A 503 26.37 -27.19 39.53
N ARG A 504 26.75 -26.75 40.71
CA ARG A 504 28.14 -26.88 41.19
C ARG A 504 28.57 -28.36 41.32
N GLU A 505 27.70 -29.22 41.88
CA GLU A 505 27.97 -30.65 41.99
C GLU A 505 28.07 -31.33 40.63
N ASP A 506 27.16 -31.00 39.72
CA ASP A 506 27.13 -31.58 38.37
C ASP A 506 28.38 -31.13 37.56
N LEU A 507 28.87 -29.88 37.79
CA LEU A 507 30.13 -29.42 37.19
C LEU A 507 31.34 -30.25 37.64
N ARG A 508 31.42 -30.65 38.92
CA ARG A 508 32.49 -31.53 39.42
C ARG A 508 32.47 -32.91 38.79
N ALA A 509 31.29 -33.39 38.41
CA ALA A 509 31.12 -34.70 37.73
C ALA A 509 31.31 -34.60 36.21
N LEU A 510 31.40 -33.34 35.67
CA LEU A 510 31.50 -33.12 34.23
C LEU A 510 32.86 -33.58 33.70
N ARG A 511 32.84 -34.47 32.71
CA ARG A 511 34.01 -34.86 31.96
C ARG A 511 34.26 -33.84 30.85
N ILE A 512 35.42 -33.16 30.91
CA ILE A 512 35.80 -32.16 29.92
C ILE A 512 36.27 -32.85 28.64
N PRO A 513 35.63 -32.59 27.50
CA PRO A 513 36.16 -33.07 26.21
C PRO A 513 37.56 -32.48 25.98
N LEU A 514 38.50 -33.30 25.51
CA LEU A 514 39.92 -32.92 25.27
C LEU A 514 40.73 -32.59 26.55
N GLY A 515 40.15 -32.74 27.77
CA GLY A 515 40.87 -32.65 29.04
C GLY A 515 41.41 -34.00 29.51
N SER A 516 42.18 -34.02 30.60
CA SER A 516 42.57 -35.23 31.31
C SER A 516 41.39 -35.79 32.11
N PRO A 517 41.29 -37.13 32.30
CA PRO A 517 40.29 -37.71 33.19
C PRO A 517 40.35 -37.21 34.63
N ASP A 518 41.49 -36.71 35.05
CA ASP A 518 41.74 -36.19 36.41
C ASP A 518 41.43 -34.68 36.57
N ASP A 519 41.08 -33.98 35.47
CA ASP A 519 40.73 -32.58 35.52
C ASP A 519 39.33 -32.40 36.06
N VAL A 520 39.21 -31.84 37.23
CA VAL A 520 37.92 -31.49 37.86
C VAL A 520 37.64 -30.01 37.63
N LEU A 521 36.53 -29.72 36.96
CA LEU A 521 36.03 -28.35 36.78
C LEU A 521 35.21 -27.95 38.01
N THR A 522 35.54 -26.84 38.64
CA THR A 522 34.75 -26.26 39.71
C THR A 522 34.31 -24.85 39.40
N ALA A 523 33.30 -24.35 40.06
CA ALA A 523 32.82 -23.02 39.89
C ALA A 523 32.45 -22.32 41.23
N SER A 524 32.70 -21.04 41.29
CA SER A 524 32.19 -20.13 42.32
C SER A 524 30.88 -19.53 41.86
N VAL A 525 29.84 -19.62 42.70
CA VAL A 525 28.50 -19.14 42.32
C VAL A 525 28.00 -18.13 43.33
N GLY A 526 27.62 -16.94 42.84
CA GLY A 526 26.93 -15.93 43.62
C GLY A 526 25.44 -15.95 43.34
N VAL A 527 24.63 -15.84 44.36
CA VAL A 527 23.15 -15.85 44.29
C VAL A 527 22.61 -14.56 44.86
N ALA A 528 21.77 -13.84 44.11
CA ALA A 528 21.11 -12.64 44.57
C ALA A 528 19.63 -12.62 44.18
N GLN A 529 18.74 -12.42 45.15
CA GLN A 529 17.30 -12.25 44.90
C GLN A 529 16.99 -10.78 44.71
N LEU A 530 16.07 -10.47 43.78
CA LEU A 530 15.59 -9.11 43.51
C LEU A 530 14.98 -8.48 44.76
N LEU A 531 15.47 -7.31 45.16
CA LEU A 531 14.95 -6.51 46.25
C LEU A 531 14.06 -5.37 45.72
N ARG A 532 13.29 -4.77 46.62
CA ARG A 532 12.53 -3.56 46.28
C ARG A 532 13.50 -2.41 45.95
N GLY A 533 13.33 -1.83 44.77
CA GLY A 533 14.16 -0.71 44.30
C GLY A 533 15.39 -1.10 43.51
N ASP A 534 15.74 -2.40 43.42
CA ASP A 534 16.80 -2.84 42.50
C ASP A 534 16.39 -2.60 41.05
N ASP A 535 17.25 -2.07 40.25
CA ASP A 535 17.25 -2.20 38.82
C ASP A 535 18.04 -3.47 38.37
N ALA A 536 18.08 -3.72 37.07
CA ALA A 536 18.77 -4.89 36.54
C ALA A 536 20.28 -4.85 36.88
N GLN A 537 20.88 -3.68 36.80
CA GLN A 537 22.30 -3.50 37.05
C GLN A 537 22.67 -3.75 38.53
N ALA A 538 21.88 -3.20 39.45
CA ALA A 538 22.07 -3.39 40.88
C ALA A 538 21.94 -4.88 41.28
N LEU A 539 20.98 -5.59 40.71
CA LEU A 539 20.79 -7.02 40.95
C LEU A 539 21.94 -7.87 40.40
N ILE A 540 22.48 -7.54 39.21
CA ILE A 540 23.64 -8.21 38.61
C ILE A 540 24.88 -7.96 39.48
N GLU A 541 25.12 -6.71 39.93
CA GLU A 541 26.25 -6.36 40.75
C GLU A 541 26.21 -7.06 42.12
N ARG A 542 25.03 -7.29 42.68
CA ARG A 542 24.87 -8.06 43.91
C ARG A 542 25.21 -9.53 43.73
N ALA A 543 24.77 -10.14 42.62
CA ALA A 543 25.12 -11.52 42.29
C ALA A 543 26.63 -11.68 42.03
N ASP A 544 27.26 -10.71 41.35
CA ASP A 544 28.70 -10.69 41.10
C ASP A 544 29.50 -10.57 42.41
N ARG A 545 29.12 -9.64 43.32
CA ARG A 545 29.73 -9.54 44.64
C ARG A 545 29.63 -10.84 45.43
N ALA A 546 28.49 -11.51 45.40
CA ALA A 546 28.29 -12.81 46.03
C ALA A 546 29.24 -13.88 45.41
N MET A 547 29.39 -13.90 44.11
CA MET A 547 30.31 -14.80 43.38
C MET A 547 31.77 -14.52 43.78
N TYR A 548 32.16 -13.24 43.87
CA TYR A 548 33.49 -12.86 44.30
C TYR A 548 33.79 -13.30 45.74
N LEU A 549 32.79 -13.24 46.65
CA LEU A 549 32.91 -13.78 48.01
C LEU A 549 33.10 -15.31 47.98
N ALA A 550 32.39 -16.01 47.10
CA ALA A 550 32.59 -17.46 46.93
C ALA A 550 33.99 -17.78 46.45
N LYS A 551 34.53 -17.01 45.48
CA LYS A 551 35.87 -17.17 44.91
C LYS A 551 36.99 -16.87 45.92
N SER A 552 36.87 -15.76 46.66
CA SER A 552 37.85 -15.33 47.69
C SER A 552 37.91 -16.29 48.88
N ALA A 553 36.81 -16.95 49.22
CA ALA A 553 36.78 -17.97 50.29
C ALA A 553 37.31 -19.36 49.88
N GLY A 554 37.98 -19.48 48.70
CA GLY A 554 38.65 -20.67 48.22
C GLY A 554 38.00 -21.39 47.04
N GLY A 555 36.94 -20.81 46.44
CA GLY A 555 36.24 -21.34 45.28
C GLY A 555 35.36 -22.56 45.56
N ASN A 556 34.78 -23.13 44.49
CA ASN A 556 33.92 -24.34 44.53
C ASN A 556 32.81 -24.26 45.58
N ARG A 557 32.11 -23.15 45.67
CA ARG A 557 31.05 -22.86 46.61
C ARG A 557 29.99 -21.95 46.09
N VAL A 558 28.89 -21.88 46.80
CA VAL A 558 27.78 -20.94 46.59
C VAL A 558 27.79 -19.93 47.72
N SER A 559 27.67 -18.64 47.37
CA SER A 559 27.52 -17.55 48.34
C SER A 559 26.31 -16.69 47.99
N THR A 560 25.76 -16.00 48.96
CA THR A 560 24.67 -15.03 48.77
C THR A 560 25.13 -13.65 49.16
N ASP A 561 24.62 -12.63 48.46
CA ASP A 561 24.68 -11.24 48.92
C ASP A 561 23.45 -10.97 49.79
N THR A 562 23.49 -11.46 51.04
CA THR A 562 22.50 -11.07 52.03
C THR A 562 22.91 -9.71 52.56
N PRO A 563 22.05 -8.67 52.54
CA PRO A 563 22.36 -7.42 53.25
C PRO A 563 22.62 -7.82 54.71
N ALA A 564 23.77 -7.45 55.23
CA ALA A 564 24.10 -7.66 56.62
C ALA A 564 22.91 -7.16 57.48
N ASP A 565 22.50 -7.95 58.46
CA ASP A 565 21.45 -7.66 59.45
C ASP A 565 21.76 -6.36 60.24
N THR A 566 21.71 -5.20 59.59
CA THR A 566 21.81 -3.89 60.26
C THR A 566 20.45 -3.31 60.67
N ASP A 567 19.34 -3.92 60.25
CA ASP A 567 17.97 -3.43 60.56
C ASP A 567 17.16 -4.31 61.54
N ARG A 568 17.75 -5.38 62.11
CA ARG A 568 17.11 -6.14 63.18
C ARG A 568 17.35 -5.62 64.60
N ALA A 569 18.13 -4.56 64.73
CA ALA A 569 18.43 -3.97 66.06
C ALA A 569 17.69 -2.64 66.34
N ALA A 570 16.77 -2.23 65.48
CA ALA A 570 15.98 -1.00 65.64
C ALA A 570 14.47 -1.24 65.35
N ALA A 571 13.86 -2.27 65.97
CA ALA A 571 12.42 -2.41 66.04
C ALA A 571 12.04 -2.78 67.47
#